data_e7abbc3a116124f792f8bf5328934ed0
#
_entry.id   e7abbc3a116124f792f8bf5328934ed0
#
_cell.length_a   1.000
_cell.length_b   1.000
_cell.length_c   1.000
_cell.angle_alpha   90.00
_cell.angle_beta   90.00
_cell.angle_gamma   90.00
#
_symmetry.space_group_name_H-M   'P 1'
#
loop_
_entity.id
_entity.type
_entity.pdbx_description
1 polymer ?
#
loop_
_entity_poly.entity_id
_entity_poly.type
_entity_poly.pdbx_seq_one_letter_code
_entity_poly.pdbx_strand_id
1 'polypeptide(L)'
;MKQPTSPMTKMSNFAENLQFSERKQGPETMRTNLATVLDPNRRSNDARDFEAALRRKIVGQDQAIEKVAEIYQMFLAGLNAPGRPVGNLLFLGPTGSGKTRVVEAVAESLFGDARACIKIDCAEFQHSHEIAKLIGSPPGYLGHRETHPLLTQEALNQWHTEKLKLSILLFDEIEKASDSLWQLLLGILDKATLTLGDNRRVDLSSCIIIMTSNLGAAEMSGLVDGGLGFAPKIVQVDNSLDDKINRSAVDAARRKFAPEFMNRIDKVVVFKTLRSEHLQQILEIELGMVQQRVLMAAGAHQFVFNCTPQVKSFLLAEGTDPKYGARHLKRAIERHLVFPLANLVATGQVKLGDFIRIDMLGESKLTFVKEAEGAMVPVLLERYGAAAAMPAAVAARVARPVIQRKEFGAGSLNENK
;
A
#
# COMPACT_ATOMS: atom_id res chain seq x y z
N MET A 1 39.38 -41.10 18.37
CA MET A 1 38.97 -40.09 17.38
C MET A 1 37.69 -40.53 16.71
N LYS A 2 36.52 -39.98 17.11
CA LYS A 2 35.21 -40.24 16.49
C LYS A 2 34.93 -39.10 15.51
N GLN A 3 34.69 -39.41 14.25
CA GLN A 3 34.31 -38.48 13.22
C GLN A 3 32.84 -38.03 13.44
N PRO A 4 32.46 -36.76 13.16
CA PRO A 4 31.08 -36.33 13.26
C PRO A 4 30.27 -36.81 12.06
N THR A 5 29.15 -37.48 12.35
CA THR A 5 28.20 -37.93 11.35
C THR A 5 27.43 -36.76 10.76
N SER A 6 27.30 -36.73 9.43
CA SER A 6 26.64 -35.72 8.62
C SER A 6 25.13 -35.60 8.93
N PRO A 7 24.51 -34.42 8.75
CA PRO A 7 23.07 -34.19 9.01
C PRO A 7 22.13 -35.08 8.19
N MET A 8 22.54 -35.57 7.03
CA MET A 8 21.73 -36.46 6.19
C MET A 8 21.47 -37.85 6.80
N THR A 9 22.37 -38.33 7.65
CA THR A 9 22.20 -39.64 8.31
C THR A 9 21.13 -39.59 9.42
N LYS A 10 20.78 -38.40 9.92
CA LYS A 10 19.73 -38.27 10.94
C LYS A 10 18.31 -38.27 10.37
N MET A 11 18.13 -37.92 9.10
CA MET A 11 16.81 -37.93 8.46
C MET A 11 16.36 -39.33 8.03
N SER A 12 17.30 -40.22 7.64
CA SER A 12 16.96 -41.60 7.28
C SER A 12 16.52 -42.43 8.52
N ASN A 13 17.11 -42.16 9.68
CA ASN A 13 16.74 -42.87 10.92
C ASN A 13 15.40 -42.39 11.52
N PHE A 14 14.87 -41.25 11.10
CA PHE A 14 13.55 -40.77 11.55
C PHE A 14 12.41 -41.49 10.80
N ALA A 15 12.63 -41.85 9.54
CA ALA A 15 11.65 -42.57 8.73
C ALA A 15 11.55 -44.10 9.12
N GLU A 16 12.63 -44.71 9.59
CA GLU A 16 12.66 -46.11 9.96
C GLU A 16 12.07 -46.41 11.35
N ASN A 17 11.97 -45.43 12.25
CA ASN A 17 11.42 -45.59 13.58
C ASN A 17 9.88 -45.49 13.69
N LEU A 18 9.19 -45.39 12.57
CA LEU A 18 7.72 -45.46 12.50
C LEU A 18 7.20 -46.87 12.27
N GLN A 19 7.89 -47.91 12.78
CA GLN A 19 7.32 -49.24 12.84
C GLN A 19 6.26 -49.29 13.94
N PHE A 20 5.02 -49.42 13.51
CA PHE A 20 3.85 -49.60 14.36
C PHE A 20 4.01 -50.90 15.19
N SER A 21 4.06 -50.77 16.53
CA SER A 21 3.87 -51.90 17.42
C SER A 21 2.40 -52.36 17.35
N GLU A 22 2.18 -53.54 16.87
CA GLU A 22 0.88 -54.24 16.93
C GLU A 22 0.39 -54.32 18.38
N ARG A 23 -0.61 -53.54 18.72
CA ARG A 23 -1.43 -53.69 19.92
C ARG A 23 -2.71 -54.43 19.56
N LYS A 24 -2.97 -55.46 20.33
CA LYS A 24 -4.10 -56.39 20.27
C LYS A 24 -5.44 -55.65 20.17
N GLN A 25 -6.32 -56.24 19.36
CA GLN A 25 -7.64 -55.88 18.96
C GLN A 25 -8.62 -55.60 20.13
N GLY A 26 -9.13 -54.41 20.23
CA GLY A 26 -10.42 -54.06 20.79
C GLY A 26 -11.37 -53.67 19.63
N PRO A 27 -12.70 -53.55 19.82
CA PRO A 27 -13.66 -53.50 18.73
C PRO A 27 -13.39 -52.35 17.76
N GLU A 28 -13.26 -52.72 16.47
CA GLU A 28 -13.02 -51.82 15.34
C GLU A 28 -14.14 -50.80 15.21
N THR A 29 -13.89 -49.57 15.69
CA THR A 29 -14.56 -48.42 15.09
C THR A 29 -13.88 -48.19 13.73
N MET A 30 -14.59 -48.53 12.65
CA MET A 30 -14.19 -48.20 11.27
C MET A 30 -13.83 -46.69 11.20
N ARG A 31 -12.51 -46.43 11.27
CA ARG A 31 -11.99 -45.14 10.77
C ARG A 31 -12.04 -45.22 9.25
N THR A 32 -13.15 -44.80 8.68
CA THR A 32 -13.19 -44.50 7.23
C THR A 32 -12.10 -43.46 6.95
N ASN A 33 -11.00 -43.91 6.35
CA ASN A 33 -9.99 -43.03 5.77
C ASN A 33 -10.65 -42.30 4.58
N LEU A 34 -11.45 -41.31 4.88
CA LEU A 34 -11.94 -40.37 3.87
C LEU A 34 -10.73 -39.57 3.42
N ALA A 35 -10.08 -39.98 2.34
CA ALA A 35 -9.10 -39.20 1.65
C ALA A 35 -9.82 -37.91 1.18
N THR A 36 -9.57 -36.81 1.87
CA THR A 36 -10.12 -35.51 1.52
C THR A 36 -9.15 -34.83 0.55
N VAL A 37 -9.63 -34.49 -0.64
CA VAL A 37 -8.85 -33.70 -1.59
C VAL A 37 -8.77 -32.27 -1.03
N LEU A 38 -7.54 -31.80 -0.82
CA LEU A 38 -7.29 -30.45 -0.35
C LEU A 38 -7.19 -29.49 -1.55
N ASP A 39 -7.70 -28.28 -1.38
CA ASP A 39 -7.60 -27.21 -2.37
C ASP A 39 -6.43 -26.27 -1.99
N PRO A 40 -5.30 -26.32 -2.72
CA PRO A 40 -4.13 -25.50 -2.44
C PRO A 40 -4.34 -24.02 -2.79
N ASN A 41 -5.40 -23.69 -3.56
CA ASN A 41 -5.71 -22.31 -3.96
C ASN A 41 -6.57 -21.57 -2.95
N ARG A 42 -7.06 -22.27 -1.92
CA ARG A 42 -7.91 -21.67 -0.89
C ARG A 42 -7.09 -20.72 -0.01
N ARG A 43 -7.48 -19.44 0.01
CA ARG A 43 -6.86 -18.43 0.89
C ARG A 43 -7.50 -18.46 2.29
N SER A 44 -6.71 -18.09 3.31
CA SER A 44 -7.19 -17.85 4.67
C SER A 44 -8.19 -16.68 4.70
N ASN A 45 -9.00 -16.58 5.75
CA ASN A 45 -9.93 -15.46 5.92
C ASN A 45 -9.17 -14.13 5.97
N ASP A 46 -8.09 -14.05 6.76
CA ASP A 46 -7.29 -12.83 6.90
C ASP A 46 -6.68 -12.38 5.56
N ALA A 47 -6.19 -13.32 4.74
CA ALA A 47 -5.66 -12.99 3.42
C ALA A 47 -6.76 -12.55 2.44
N ARG A 48 -7.97 -13.11 2.53
CA ARG A 48 -9.13 -12.68 1.72
C ARG A 48 -9.61 -11.29 2.12
N ASP A 49 -9.70 -11.02 3.41
CA ASP A 49 -10.10 -9.71 3.93
C ASP A 49 -9.07 -8.63 3.56
N PHE A 50 -7.79 -8.96 3.65
CA PHE A 50 -6.71 -8.10 3.19
C PHE A 50 -6.80 -7.82 1.69
N GLU A 51 -6.95 -8.84 0.85
CA GLU A 51 -7.14 -8.67 -0.60
C GLU A 51 -8.36 -7.82 -0.92
N ALA A 52 -9.50 -8.07 -0.26
CA ALA A 52 -10.71 -7.28 -0.42
C ALA A 52 -10.51 -5.81 0.00
N ALA A 53 -9.73 -5.55 1.05
CA ALA A 53 -9.37 -4.20 1.47
C ALA A 53 -8.51 -3.49 0.42
N LEU A 54 -7.55 -4.19 -0.20
CA LEU A 54 -6.74 -3.64 -1.28
C LEU A 54 -7.58 -3.33 -2.54
N ARG A 55 -8.48 -4.24 -2.95
CA ARG A 55 -9.36 -4.04 -4.11
C ARG A 55 -10.28 -2.83 -3.99
N ARG A 56 -10.62 -2.42 -2.77
CA ARG A 56 -11.39 -1.18 -2.52
C ARG A 56 -10.57 0.10 -2.69
N LYS A 57 -9.24 0.01 -2.60
CA LYS A 57 -8.33 1.18 -2.61
C LYS A 57 -7.51 1.30 -3.89
N ILE A 58 -7.36 0.22 -4.63
CA ILE A 58 -6.50 0.09 -5.80
C ILE A 58 -7.37 -0.27 -7.01
N VAL A 59 -7.21 0.48 -8.08
CA VAL A 59 -7.98 0.31 -9.33
C VAL A 59 -7.05 -0.08 -10.47
N GLY A 60 -7.45 -1.08 -11.25
CA GLY A 60 -6.79 -1.46 -12.51
C GLY A 60 -5.43 -2.17 -12.35
N GLN A 61 -5.07 -2.62 -11.13
CA GLN A 61 -3.78 -3.27 -10.85
C GLN A 61 -3.98 -4.62 -10.12
N ASP A 62 -4.87 -5.45 -10.63
CA ASP A 62 -5.26 -6.73 -10.00
C ASP A 62 -4.06 -7.66 -9.77
N GLN A 63 -3.12 -7.71 -10.72
CA GLN A 63 -1.91 -8.51 -10.59
C GLN A 63 -1.07 -8.09 -9.37
N ALA A 64 -0.96 -6.79 -9.10
CA ALA A 64 -0.22 -6.31 -7.95
C ALA A 64 -0.90 -6.73 -6.64
N ILE A 65 -2.22 -6.60 -6.57
CA ILE A 65 -3.02 -7.02 -5.42
C ILE A 65 -2.84 -8.51 -5.14
N GLU A 66 -2.96 -9.33 -6.20
CA GLU A 66 -2.83 -10.79 -6.10
C GLU A 66 -1.46 -11.20 -5.57
N LYS A 67 -0.36 -10.65 -6.14
CA LYS A 67 1.01 -11.02 -5.75
C LYS A 67 1.36 -10.56 -4.32
N VAL A 68 0.87 -9.42 -3.89
CA VAL A 68 1.03 -8.97 -2.50
C VAL A 68 0.22 -9.84 -1.54
N ALA A 69 -1.01 -10.22 -1.91
CA ALA A 69 -1.83 -11.12 -1.09
C ALA A 69 -1.24 -12.53 -0.99
N GLU A 70 -0.59 -13.06 -2.06
CA GLU A 70 0.16 -14.33 -2.02
C GLU A 70 1.30 -14.27 -0.99
N ILE A 71 2.10 -13.19 -0.97
CA ILE A 71 3.19 -13.02 -0.01
C ILE A 71 2.66 -12.93 1.42
N TYR A 72 1.58 -12.17 1.63
CA TYR A 72 0.94 -12.06 2.93
C TYR A 72 0.39 -13.42 3.42
N GLN A 73 -0.22 -14.22 2.54
CA GLN A 73 -0.66 -15.58 2.85
C GLN A 73 0.51 -16.49 3.27
N MET A 74 1.66 -16.40 2.58
CA MET A 74 2.87 -17.17 2.95
C MET A 74 3.39 -16.75 4.33
N PHE A 75 3.37 -15.43 4.62
CA PHE A 75 3.76 -14.91 5.93
C PHE A 75 2.85 -15.45 7.04
N LEU A 76 1.52 -15.38 6.85
CA LEU A 76 0.55 -15.92 7.82
C LEU A 76 0.71 -17.42 8.08
N ALA A 77 1.11 -18.18 7.06
CA ALA A 77 1.37 -19.61 7.17
C ALA A 77 2.71 -19.93 7.87
N GLY A 78 3.59 -18.94 8.10
CA GLY A 78 4.92 -19.15 8.67
C GLY A 78 5.86 -19.97 7.77
N LEU A 79 5.60 -20.01 6.45
CA LEU A 79 6.37 -20.79 5.46
C LEU A 79 7.41 -19.97 4.72
N ASN A 80 7.80 -18.83 5.27
CA ASN A 80 8.85 -17.98 4.69
C ASN A 80 10.22 -18.67 4.75
N ALA A 81 11.04 -18.45 3.74
CA ALA A 81 12.40 -18.95 3.72
C ALA A 81 13.23 -18.34 4.88
N PRO A 82 13.88 -19.14 5.71
CA PRO A 82 14.67 -18.62 6.83
C PRO A 82 15.86 -17.79 6.31
N GLY A 83 16.14 -16.67 6.97
CA GLY A 83 17.26 -15.79 6.63
C GLY A 83 17.07 -14.96 5.35
N ARG A 84 15.84 -14.88 4.82
CA ARG A 84 15.48 -13.98 3.72
C ARG A 84 14.30 -13.09 4.12
N PRO A 85 14.11 -11.93 3.47
CA PRO A 85 12.91 -11.13 3.64
C PRO A 85 11.64 -11.96 3.35
N VAL A 86 10.50 -11.54 3.90
CA VAL A 86 9.19 -12.17 3.66
C VAL A 86 8.87 -12.24 2.17
N GLY A 87 9.24 -11.20 1.43
CA GLY A 87 9.13 -11.18 -0.02
C GLY A 87 9.78 -9.94 -0.63
N ASN A 88 10.37 -10.15 -1.81
CA ASN A 88 11.06 -9.13 -2.59
C ASN A 88 10.28 -8.88 -3.89
N LEU A 89 9.62 -7.73 -4.01
CA LEU A 89 8.81 -7.39 -5.19
C LEU A 89 9.47 -6.26 -5.98
N LEU A 90 9.39 -6.38 -7.31
CA LEU A 90 9.76 -5.32 -8.25
C LEU A 90 8.53 -4.88 -9.03
N PHE A 91 8.11 -3.62 -8.85
CA PHE A 91 7.00 -2.99 -9.54
C PHE A 91 7.52 -2.18 -10.73
N LEU A 92 7.20 -2.60 -11.93
CA LEU A 92 7.57 -1.95 -13.19
C LEU A 92 6.37 -1.23 -13.79
N GLY A 93 6.59 -0.12 -14.46
CA GLY A 93 5.52 0.55 -15.22
C GLY A 93 5.62 2.06 -15.24
N PRO A 94 4.73 2.73 -16.00
CA PRO A 94 4.80 4.17 -16.21
C PRO A 94 4.56 4.96 -14.92
N THR A 95 5.03 6.20 -14.92
CA THR A 95 4.75 7.15 -13.84
C THR A 95 3.23 7.37 -13.71
N GLY A 96 2.73 7.43 -12.47
CA GLY A 96 1.30 7.64 -12.22
C GLY A 96 0.41 6.40 -12.41
N SER A 97 0.98 5.22 -12.66
CA SER A 97 0.22 3.95 -12.74
C SER A 97 -0.23 3.39 -11.38
N GLY A 98 0.19 3.99 -10.27
CA GLY A 98 -0.24 3.61 -8.92
C GLY A 98 0.75 2.72 -8.15
N LYS A 99 2.01 2.56 -8.58
CA LYS A 99 3.03 1.72 -7.91
C LYS A 99 3.17 2.06 -6.42
N THR A 100 3.47 3.32 -6.11
CA THR A 100 3.60 3.80 -4.72
C THR A 100 2.27 3.72 -3.97
N ARG A 101 1.12 3.96 -4.65
CA ARG A 101 -0.21 3.87 -4.03
C ARG A 101 -0.54 2.46 -3.54
N VAL A 102 -0.10 1.42 -4.25
CA VAL A 102 -0.25 0.02 -3.79
C VAL A 102 0.46 -0.17 -2.45
N VAL A 103 1.68 0.34 -2.30
CA VAL A 103 2.44 0.22 -1.03
C VAL A 103 1.74 0.96 0.11
N GLU A 104 1.27 2.18 -0.13
CA GLU A 104 0.48 2.95 0.84
C GLU A 104 -0.80 2.22 1.23
N ALA A 105 -1.51 1.62 0.26
CA ALA A 105 -2.73 0.85 0.52
C ALA A 105 -2.46 -0.43 1.32
N VAL A 106 -1.32 -1.10 1.08
CA VAL A 106 -0.85 -2.25 1.89
C VAL A 106 -0.61 -1.82 3.32
N ALA A 107 0.16 -0.74 3.54
CA ALA A 107 0.44 -0.19 4.86
C ALA A 107 -0.86 0.19 5.61
N GLU A 108 -1.74 0.92 4.94
CA GLU A 108 -3.03 1.33 5.49
C GLU A 108 -3.94 0.14 5.83
N SER A 109 -3.92 -0.92 5.01
CA SER A 109 -4.77 -2.10 5.23
C SER A 109 -4.27 -2.98 6.37
N LEU A 110 -2.94 -3.06 6.58
CA LEU A 110 -2.33 -3.88 7.64
C LEU A 110 -2.21 -3.15 8.98
N PHE A 111 -1.90 -1.85 8.95
CA PHE A 111 -1.55 -1.08 10.15
C PHE A 111 -2.53 0.08 10.43
N GLY A 112 -3.46 0.36 9.53
CA GLY A 112 -4.41 1.48 9.67
C GLY A 112 -3.85 2.85 9.30
N ASP A 113 -2.58 2.94 8.88
CA ASP A 113 -1.93 4.20 8.46
C ASP A 113 -1.13 3.98 7.18
N ALA A 114 -1.37 4.80 6.16
CA ALA A 114 -0.64 4.75 4.89
C ALA A 114 0.86 5.08 5.02
N ARG A 115 1.26 5.72 6.14
CA ARG A 115 2.65 6.04 6.48
C ARG A 115 3.39 4.89 7.15
N ALA A 116 2.72 3.77 7.43
CA ALA A 116 3.32 2.60 8.09
C ALA A 116 4.23 1.81 7.15
N CYS A 117 5.10 2.53 6.42
CA CYS A 117 6.15 1.98 5.59
C CYS A 117 7.39 2.89 5.65
N ILE A 118 8.57 2.29 5.59
CA ILE A 118 9.81 3.05 5.42
C ILE A 118 9.99 3.27 3.92
N LYS A 119 9.92 4.54 3.51
CA LYS A 119 10.08 4.93 2.12
C LYS A 119 11.48 5.52 1.89
N ILE A 120 12.20 4.97 0.93
CA ILE A 120 13.52 5.41 0.49
C ILE A 120 13.41 5.82 -0.97
N ASP A 121 13.59 7.11 -1.24
CA ASP A 121 13.68 7.63 -2.61
C ASP A 121 15.10 7.40 -3.13
N CYS A 122 15.25 6.48 -4.08
CA CYS A 122 16.55 6.14 -4.64
C CYS A 122 17.19 7.28 -5.46
N ALA A 123 16.42 8.29 -5.83
CA ALA A 123 16.95 9.49 -6.46
C ALA A 123 17.82 10.33 -5.50
N GLU A 124 17.68 10.15 -4.18
CA GLU A 124 18.55 10.78 -3.17
C GLU A 124 19.85 10.01 -2.94
N PHE A 125 20.07 8.87 -3.61
CA PHE A 125 21.20 7.96 -3.42
C PHE A 125 21.94 7.68 -4.73
N GLN A 126 22.13 8.72 -5.54
CA GLN A 126 22.83 8.65 -6.82
C GLN A 126 24.35 8.58 -6.66
N HIS A 127 24.87 9.05 -5.52
CA HIS A 127 26.30 9.04 -5.22
C HIS A 127 26.64 8.09 -4.05
N SER A 128 27.81 7.49 -4.12
CA SER A 128 28.23 6.47 -3.15
C SER A 128 28.30 6.96 -1.70
N HIS A 129 28.62 8.23 -1.46
CA HIS A 129 28.69 8.79 -0.11
C HIS A 129 27.30 8.96 0.55
N GLU A 130 26.25 9.01 -0.22
CA GLU A 130 24.88 9.19 0.29
C GLU A 130 24.35 7.95 1.03
N ILE A 131 24.98 6.80 0.84
CA ILE A 131 24.68 5.57 1.59
C ILE A 131 24.78 5.78 3.11
N ALA A 132 25.65 6.69 3.56
CA ALA A 132 25.74 7.03 4.98
C ALA A 132 24.39 7.48 5.58
N LYS A 133 23.49 8.07 4.80
CA LYS A 133 22.13 8.41 5.26
C LYS A 133 21.32 7.15 5.61
N LEU A 134 21.55 6.03 4.92
CA LEU A 134 20.83 4.77 5.20
C LEU A 134 21.41 4.00 6.38
N ILE A 135 22.73 3.86 6.42
CA ILE A 135 23.42 2.96 7.35
C ILE A 135 24.18 3.69 8.47
N GLY A 136 24.27 5.03 8.43
CA GLY A 136 25.12 5.81 9.31
C GLY A 136 26.59 5.85 8.85
N SER A 137 27.36 6.78 9.43
CA SER A 137 28.80 6.90 9.19
C SER A 137 29.58 6.09 10.23
N PRO A 138 30.70 5.43 9.83
CA PRO A 138 31.55 4.73 10.80
C PRO A 138 32.13 5.66 11.86
N PRO A 139 32.40 5.18 13.07
CA PRO A 139 33.06 5.96 14.11
C PRO A 139 34.42 6.52 13.65
N GLY A 140 34.65 7.80 13.90
CA GLY A 140 35.88 8.49 13.50
C GLY A 140 35.82 9.25 12.18
N TYR A 141 34.78 9.08 11.39
CA TYR A 141 34.55 9.89 10.18
C TYR A 141 33.87 11.21 10.51
N LEU A 142 34.17 12.27 9.76
CA LEU A 142 33.48 13.57 9.84
C LEU A 142 31.96 13.33 9.60
N GLY A 143 31.11 13.86 10.51
CA GLY A 143 29.66 13.69 10.43
C GLY A 143 29.09 12.44 11.14
N HIS A 144 29.92 11.58 11.75
CA HIS A 144 29.42 10.39 12.48
C HIS A 144 28.35 10.71 13.54
N ARG A 145 28.49 11.82 14.27
CA ARG A 145 27.52 12.23 15.29
C ARG A 145 26.26 12.88 14.74
N GLU A 146 26.29 13.32 13.49
CA GLU A 146 25.22 14.07 12.83
C GLU A 146 24.37 13.19 11.92
N THR A 147 24.92 12.05 11.47
CA THR A 147 24.23 11.15 10.52
C THR A 147 23.56 10.02 11.26
N HIS A 148 22.25 10.16 11.49
CA HIS A 148 21.42 9.08 12.03
C HIS A 148 20.99 8.15 10.90
N PRO A 149 21.23 6.82 11.01
CA PRO A 149 20.82 5.87 9.97
C PRO A 149 19.30 5.80 9.85
N LEU A 150 18.78 5.79 8.62
CA LEU A 150 17.34 5.64 8.35
C LEU A 150 16.86 4.20 8.60
N LEU A 151 17.70 3.20 8.28
CA LEU A 151 17.37 1.79 8.44
C LEU A 151 17.89 1.26 9.78
N THR A 152 17.16 1.52 10.84
CA THR A 152 17.43 0.95 12.17
C THR A 152 16.39 -0.09 12.54
N GLN A 153 16.70 -0.96 13.51
CA GLN A 153 15.75 -1.95 14.00
C GLN A 153 14.52 -1.30 14.64
N GLU A 154 14.71 -0.18 15.31
CA GLU A 154 13.66 0.60 15.94
C GLU A 154 12.70 1.16 14.88
N ALA A 155 13.24 1.70 13.77
CA ALA A 155 12.45 2.21 12.66
C ALA A 155 11.64 1.10 11.98
N LEU A 156 12.23 -0.09 11.78
CA LEU A 156 11.54 -1.25 11.23
C LEU A 156 10.41 -1.71 12.15
N ASN A 157 10.66 -1.75 13.44
CA ASN A 157 9.69 -2.27 14.42
C ASN A 157 8.63 -1.23 14.84
N GLN A 158 8.71 0.01 14.36
CA GLN A 158 7.84 1.12 14.79
C GLN A 158 6.34 0.80 14.66
N TRP A 159 5.96 0.05 13.63
CA TRP A 159 4.57 -0.29 13.33
C TRP A 159 4.20 -1.73 13.72
N HIS A 160 5.11 -2.47 14.37
CA HIS A 160 4.82 -3.80 14.86
C HIS A 160 3.74 -3.77 15.93
N THR A 161 2.87 -4.76 15.87
CA THR A 161 1.85 -5.01 16.90
C THR A 161 2.09 -6.38 17.52
N GLU A 162 1.38 -6.70 18.60
CA GLU A 162 1.45 -8.06 19.19
C GLU A 162 1.06 -9.15 18.21
N LYS A 163 0.10 -8.85 17.31
CA LYS A 163 -0.45 -9.79 16.33
C LYS A 163 0.32 -9.83 15.01
N LEU A 164 0.94 -8.71 14.63
CA LEU A 164 1.57 -8.56 13.31
C LEU A 164 2.96 -7.94 13.47
N LYS A 165 3.98 -8.78 13.33
CA LYS A 165 5.40 -8.37 13.33
C LYS A 165 5.90 -8.39 11.89
N LEU A 166 5.47 -7.39 11.13
CA LEU A 166 5.79 -7.24 9.72
C LEU A 166 6.17 -5.77 9.46
N SER A 167 7.16 -5.54 8.62
CA SER A 167 7.59 -4.21 8.20
C SER A 167 7.48 -4.09 6.69
N ILE A 168 7.15 -2.90 6.20
CA ILE A 168 7.11 -2.59 4.78
C ILE A 168 8.24 -1.62 4.46
N LEU A 169 9.07 -2.00 3.49
CA LEU A 169 10.19 -1.20 3.03
C LEU A 169 10.02 -0.93 1.54
N LEU A 170 9.98 0.34 1.16
CA LEU A 170 9.82 0.79 -0.21
C LEU A 170 11.09 1.48 -0.69
N PHE A 171 11.70 0.97 -1.76
CA PHE A 171 12.71 1.64 -2.55
C PHE A 171 12.05 2.21 -3.82
N ASP A 172 11.85 3.51 -3.85
CA ASP A 172 11.18 4.19 -4.97
C ASP A 172 12.20 4.61 -6.02
N GLU A 173 11.91 4.38 -7.31
CA GLU A 173 12.75 4.72 -8.46
C GLU A 173 14.16 4.08 -8.42
N ILE A 174 14.19 2.77 -8.16
CA ILE A 174 15.43 2.01 -7.95
C ILE A 174 16.44 2.10 -9.11
N GLU A 175 15.99 2.38 -10.33
CA GLU A 175 16.86 2.57 -11.49
C GLU A 175 17.80 3.77 -11.38
N LYS A 176 17.54 4.69 -10.44
CA LYS A 176 18.36 5.87 -10.17
C LYS A 176 19.45 5.66 -9.12
N ALA A 177 19.40 4.52 -8.42
CA ALA A 177 20.33 4.19 -7.35
C ALA A 177 21.76 4.10 -7.84
N SER A 178 22.72 4.49 -6.97
CA SER A 178 24.16 4.26 -7.18
C SER A 178 24.55 2.80 -7.04
N ASP A 179 25.70 2.42 -7.59
CA ASP A 179 26.23 1.06 -7.48
C ASP A 179 26.42 0.62 -6.02
N SER A 180 26.74 1.57 -5.13
CA SER A 180 26.88 1.28 -3.70
C SER A 180 25.55 0.88 -3.04
N LEU A 181 24.43 1.54 -3.42
CA LEU A 181 23.10 1.14 -2.96
C LEU A 181 22.72 -0.23 -3.53
N TRP A 182 23.07 -0.52 -4.79
CA TRP A 182 22.87 -1.84 -5.40
C TRP A 182 23.56 -2.95 -4.63
N GLN A 183 24.83 -2.77 -4.28
CA GLN A 183 25.59 -3.75 -3.50
C GLN A 183 25.00 -3.98 -2.12
N LEU A 184 24.53 -2.92 -1.46
CA LEU A 184 23.85 -3.00 -0.17
C LEU A 184 22.55 -3.82 -0.29
N LEU A 185 21.74 -3.53 -1.30
CA LEU A 185 20.48 -4.23 -1.57
C LEU A 185 20.67 -5.72 -1.85
N LEU A 186 21.70 -6.08 -2.61
CA LEU A 186 22.01 -7.50 -2.86
C LEU A 186 22.20 -8.26 -1.55
N GLY A 187 22.89 -7.68 -0.56
CA GLY A 187 23.04 -8.26 0.77
C GLY A 187 21.72 -8.39 1.54
N ILE A 188 20.93 -7.35 1.50
CA ILE A 188 19.61 -7.31 2.19
C ILE A 188 18.64 -8.35 1.59
N LEU A 189 18.51 -8.38 0.26
CA LEU A 189 17.57 -9.26 -0.44
C LEU A 189 17.92 -10.76 -0.27
N ASP A 190 19.19 -11.06 -0.07
CA ASP A 190 19.69 -12.44 0.03
C ASP A 190 19.72 -12.97 1.47
N LYS A 191 20.12 -12.12 2.42
CA LYS A 191 20.39 -12.54 3.82
C LYS A 191 19.49 -11.87 4.84
N ALA A 192 18.58 -11.01 4.43
CA ALA A 192 17.73 -10.21 5.33
C ALA A 192 18.52 -9.50 6.44
N THR A 193 19.78 -9.16 6.22
CA THR A 193 20.63 -8.54 7.24
C THR A 193 21.35 -7.33 6.67
N LEU A 194 21.34 -6.25 7.45
CA LEU A 194 22.05 -5.02 7.17
C LEU A 194 23.01 -4.71 8.33
N THR A 195 24.28 -4.43 8.02
CA THR A 195 25.23 -3.94 9.00
C THR A 195 25.33 -2.41 8.89
N LEU A 196 25.06 -1.72 9.99
CA LEU A 196 25.16 -0.27 10.10
C LEU A 196 26.63 0.18 10.19
N GLY A 197 26.88 1.47 10.00
CA GLY A 197 28.20 2.05 10.10
C GLY A 197 28.87 1.90 11.48
N ASP A 198 28.08 1.73 12.53
CA ASP A 198 28.53 1.45 13.90
C ASP A 198 28.64 -0.06 14.23
N ASN A 199 28.61 -0.93 13.22
CA ASN A 199 28.64 -2.40 13.31
C ASN A 199 27.40 -3.05 13.96
N ARG A 200 26.34 -2.31 14.30
CA ARG A 200 25.08 -2.94 14.68
C ARG A 200 24.48 -3.66 13.48
N ARG A 201 23.81 -4.78 13.75
CA ARG A 201 23.09 -5.55 12.72
C ARG A 201 21.61 -5.30 12.83
N VAL A 202 20.98 -5.10 11.70
CA VAL A 202 19.53 -4.94 11.53
C VAL A 202 19.00 -6.17 10.83
N ASP A 203 17.98 -6.77 11.40
CA ASP A 203 17.27 -7.94 10.86
C ASP A 203 16.06 -7.49 10.04
N LEU A 204 16.05 -7.84 8.77
CA LEU A 204 14.97 -7.57 7.82
C LEU A 204 14.18 -8.85 7.44
N SER A 205 14.33 -9.95 8.19
CA SER A 205 13.63 -11.22 7.92
C SER A 205 12.10 -11.09 8.01
N SER A 206 11.60 -10.11 8.76
CA SER A 206 10.18 -9.78 8.86
C SER A 206 9.76 -8.62 7.94
N CYS A 207 10.49 -8.35 6.86
CA CYS A 207 10.20 -7.25 5.94
C CYS A 207 9.62 -7.75 4.62
N ILE A 208 8.62 -7.04 4.10
CA ILE A 208 8.27 -7.07 2.69
C ILE A 208 9.02 -5.91 2.03
N ILE A 209 9.89 -6.24 1.09
CA ILE A 209 10.68 -5.25 0.35
C ILE A 209 10.03 -5.04 -1.01
N ILE A 210 9.64 -3.81 -1.29
CA ILE A 210 9.04 -3.42 -2.55
C ILE A 210 9.95 -2.40 -3.21
N MET A 211 10.29 -2.64 -4.46
CA MET A 211 11.08 -1.73 -5.28
C MET A 211 10.22 -1.25 -6.43
N THR A 212 10.23 0.04 -6.74
CA THR A 212 9.51 0.58 -7.91
C THR A 212 10.49 1.04 -8.97
N SER A 213 10.11 0.91 -10.23
CA SER A 213 10.88 1.41 -11.36
C SER A 213 9.97 1.89 -12.49
N ASN A 214 10.43 2.91 -13.22
CA ASN A 214 9.78 3.42 -14.42
C ASN A 214 10.35 2.81 -15.71
N LEU A 215 11.21 1.81 -15.61
CA LEU A 215 11.77 1.11 -16.76
C LEU A 215 10.68 0.44 -17.60
N GLY A 216 10.86 0.45 -18.91
CA GLY A 216 9.89 -0.08 -19.86
C GLY A 216 8.70 0.84 -20.13
N ALA A 217 8.58 2.00 -19.47
CA ALA A 217 7.44 2.91 -19.64
C ALA A 217 7.33 3.44 -21.08
N ALA A 218 8.44 3.76 -21.73
CA ALA A 218 8.47 4.25 -23.10
C ALA A 218 8.05 3.16 -24.11
N GLU A 219 8.57 1.96 -23.92
CA GLU A 219 8.21 0.80 -24.74
C GLU A 219 6.74 0.40 -24.58
N MET A 220 6.24 0.46 -23.33
CA MET A 220 4.83 0.20 -23.02
C MET A 220 3.91 1.23 -23.68
N SER A 221 4.24 2.53 -23.62
CA SER A 221 3.47 3.60 -24.25
C SER A 221 3.46 3.42 -25.78
N GLY A 222 4.59 3.10 -26.39
CA GLY A 222 4.68 2.87 -27.81
C GLY A 222 3.83 1.68 -28.31
N LEU A 223 3.65 0.65 -27.47
CA LEU A 223 2.78 -0.49 -27.78
C LEU A 223 1.28 -0.13 -27.62
N VAL A 224 0.93 0.74 -26.69
CA VAL A 224 -0.45 1.19 -26.46
C VAL A 224 -0.89 2.19 -27.52
N ASP A 225 0.00 3.12 -27.94
CA ASP A 225 -0.31 4.16 -28.93
C ASP A 225 -0.37 3.61 -30.37
N GLY A 226 -0.10 2.30 -30.56
CA GLY A 226 -0.06 1.66 -31.89
C GLY A 226 1.17 2.14 -32.64
N GLY A 227 2.19 1.29 -32.80
CA GLY A 227 3.43 1.62 -33.53
C GLY A 227 3.17 2.31 -34.85
N LEU A 228 4.12 3.13 -35.31
CA LEU A 228 4.11 3.92 -36.55
C LEU A 228 3.45 3.17 -37.75
N GLY A 229 2.15 3.32 -37.88
CA GLY A 229 1.37 2.72 -38.99
C GLY A 229 -0.10 3.13 -38.88
N PHE A 230 -0.66 3.50 -40.06
CA PHE A 230 -2.06 3.92 -40.25
C PHE A 230 -3.06 2.75 -40.06
N ALA A 231 -3.17 2.19 -38.84
CA ALA A 231 -4.20 1.21 -38.52
C ALA A 231 -5.30 1.89 -37.66
N PRO A 232 -6.60 1.68 -37.93
CA PRO A 232 -7.68 2.26 -37.18
C PRO A 232 -7.66 1.75 -35.73
N LYS A 233 -7.84 2.65 -34.76
CA LYS A 233 -7.96 2.38 -33.33
C LYS A 233 -9.21 1.52 -33.04
N ILE A 234 -9.11 0.22 -33.21
CA ILE A 234 -10.02 -0.73 -32.58
C ILE A 234 -9.20 -1.40 -31.48
N VAL A 235 -9.21 -0.81 -30.30
CA VAL A 235 -8.64 -1.42 -29.10
C VAL A 235 -9.61 -2.51 -28.64
N GLN A 236 -9.57 -3.66 -29.32
CA GLN A 236 -10.06 -4.88 -28.71
C GLN A 236 -9.09 -5.22 -27.58
N VAL A 237 -9.65 -5.51 -26.41
CA VAL A 237 -8.92 -5.98 -25.23
C VAL A 237 -8.35 -7.35 -25.58
N ASP A 238 -7.14 -7.37 -26.11
CA ASP A 238 -6.47 -8.59 -26.52
C ASP A 238 -5.43 -8.95 -25.44
N ASN A 239 -5.62 -10.11 -24.80
CA ASN A 239 -4.68 -10.65 -23.82
C ASN A 239 -3.26 -10.74 -24.41
N SER A 240 -3.13 -10.84 -25.73
CA SER A 240 -1.85 -10.85 -26.45
C SER A 240 -1.08 -9.52 -26.33
N LEU A 241 -1.78 -8.38 -26.22
CA LEU A 241 -1.15 -7.07 -26.04
C LEU A 241 -0.61 -6.91 -24.62
N ASP A 242 -1.39 -7.33 -23.63
CA ASP A 242 -0.97 -7.30 -22.22
C ASP A 242 0.28 -8.18 -22.00
N ASP A 243 0.35 -9.34 -22.64
CA ASP A 243 1.53 -10.22 -22.60
C ASP A 243 2.76 -9.58 -23.27
N LYS A 244 2.59 -8.88 -24.38
CA LYS A 244 3.67 -8.15 -25.05
C LYS A 244 4.18 -6.99 -24.17
N ILE A 245 3.28 -6.24 -23.55
CA ILE A 245 3.61 -5.16 -22.60
C ILE A 245 4.40 -5.73 -21.43
N ASN A 246 3.93 -6.82 -20.84
CA ASN A 246 4.61 -7.48 -19.71
C ASN A 246 6.02 -7.94 -20.10
N ARG A 247 6.19 -8.61 -21.23
CA ARG A 247 7.50 -9.06 -21.72
C ARG A 247 8.45 -7.87 -21.95
N SER A 248 7.98 -6.83 -22.65
CA SER A 248 8.78 -5.65 -22.95
C SER A 248 9.27 -4.94 -21.68
N ALA A 249 8.42 -4.78 -20.66
CA ALA A 249 8.80 -4.19 -19.39
C ALA A 249 9.84 -5.03 -18.62
N VAL A 250 9.63 -6.35 -18.57
CA VAL A 250 10.58 -7.27 -17.92
C VAL A 250 11.92 -7.29 -18.66
N ASP A 251 11.92 -7.27 -19.99
CA ASP A 251 13.15 -7.23 -20.78
C ASP A 251 13.89 -5.90 -20.62
N ALA A 252 13.19 -4.78 -20.51
CA ALA A 252 13.80 -3.49 -20.18
C ALA A 252 14.48 -3.53 -18.79
N ALA A 253 13.82 -4.13 -17.79
CA ALA A 253 14.39 -4.33 -16.47
C ALA A 253 15.65 -5.24 -16.53
N ARG A 254 15.59 -6.36 -17.24
CA ARG A 254 16.72 -7.27 -17.42
C ARG A 254 17.93 -6.64 -18.15
N ARG A 255 17.69 -5.66 -19.03
CA ARG A 255 18.78 -4.91 -19.67
C ARG A 255 19.47 -3.94 -18.73
N LYS A 256 18.70 -3.37 -17.78
CA LYS A 256 19.22 -2.37 -16.83
C LYS A 256 19.83 -3.00 -15.59
N PHE A 257 19.20 -4.03 -15.05
CA PHE A 257 19.57 -4.65 -13.79
C PHE A 257 20.44 -5.88 -14.01
N ALA A 258 21.47 -6.04 -13.19
CA ALA A 258 22.32 -7.22 -13.25
C ALA A 258 21.51 -8.51 -13.02
N PRO A 259 21.84 -9.63 -13.69
CA PRO A 259 21.16 -10.92 -13.51
C PRO A 259 21.16 -11.37 -12.05
N GLU A 260 22.21 -11.06 -11.30
CA GLU A 260 22.33 -11.36 -9.89
C GLU A 260 21.25 -10.68 -9.05
N PHE A 261 20.91 -9.42 -9.34
CA PHE A 261 19.82 -8.70 -8.69
C PHE A 261 18.45 -9.28 -9.08
N MET A 262 18.21 -9.51 -10.36
CA MET A 262 16.94 -10.06 -10.83
C MET A 262 16.62 -11.44 -10.24
N ASN A 263 17.64 -12.26 -9.97
CA ASN A 263 17.50 -13.59 -9.35
C ASN A 263 17.10 -13.52 -7.86
N ARG A 264 17.21 -12.35 -7.20
CA ARG A 264 16.80 -12.15 -5.81
C ARG A 264 15.39 -11.57 -5.67
N ILE A 265 14.76 -11.25 -6.80
CA ILE A 265 13.37 -10.78 -6.85
C ILE A 265 12.42 -11.98 -6.89
N ASP A 266 11.53 -12.06 -5.92
CA ASP A 266 10.56 -13.16 -5.85
C ASP A 266 9.43 -12.96 -6.87
N LYS A 267 8.96 -11.70 -7.04
CA LYS A 267 7.87 -11.37 -7.97
C LYS A 267 8.17 -10.07 -8.72
N VAL A 268 8.09 -10.11 -10.03
CA VAL A 268 8.06 -8.92 -10.88
C VAL A 268 6.61 -8.65 -11.28
N VAL A 269 6.13 -7.43 -11.02
CA VAL A 269 4.77 -7.01 -11.30
C VAL A 269 4.79 -5.83 -12.26
N VAL A 270 4.13 -5.97 -13.38
CA VAL A 270 4.02 -4.91 -14.39
C VAL A 270 2.72 -4.14 -14.21
N PHE A 271 2.82 -2.86 -13.95
CA PHE A 271 1.69 -1.95 -13.79
C PHE A 271 1.21 -1.46 -15.15
N LYS A 272 -0.07 -1.69 -15.42
CA LYS A 272 -0.71 -1.28 -16.66
C LYS A 272 -1.00 0.23 -16.66
N THR A 273 -1.05 0.82 -17.84
CA THR A 273 -1.55 2.18 -18.03
C THR A 273 -3.03 2.25 -17.63
N LEU A 274 -3.38 3.29 -16.88
CA LEU A 274 -4.75 3.49 -16.41
C LEU A 274 -5.65 3.96 -17.59
N ARG A 275 -6.79 3.28 -17.75
CA ARG A 275 -7.81 3.62 -18.75
C ARG A 275 -8.78 4.68 -18.17
N SER A 276 -9.58 5.30 -19.02
CA SER A 276 -10.59 6.29 -18.60
C SER A 276 -11.56 5.78 -17.52
N GLU A 277 -11.99 4.52 -17.63
CA GLU A 277 -12.84 3.87 -16.62
C GLU A 277 -12.15 3.75 -15.26
N HIS A 278 -10.86 3.42 -15.27
CA HIS A 278 -10.05 3.39 -14.05
C HIS A 278 -9.90 4.78 -13.43
N LEU A 279 -9.71 5.81 -14.25
CA LEU A 279 -9.59 7.20 -13.78
C LEU A 279 -10.90 7.70 -13.16
N GLN A 280 -12.08 7.29 -13.69
CA GLN A 280 -13.37 7.58 -13.07
C GLN A 280 -13.49 6.96 -11.68
N GLN A 281 -13.13 5.68 -11.53
CA GLN A 281 -13.14 5.01 -10.23
C GLN A 281 -12.14 5.63 -9.25
N ILE A 282 -10.95 6.02 -9.73
CA ILE A 282 -9.96 6.72 -8.92
C ILE A 282 -10.48 8.08 -8.47
N LEU A 283 -11.17 8.83 -9.35
CA LEU A 283 -11.81 10.09 -8.98
C LEU A 283 -12.78 9.92 -7.82
N GLU A 284 -13.65 8.91 -7.86
CA GLU A 284 -14.59 8.64 -6.77
C GLU A 284 -13.88 8.32 -5.45
N ILE A 285 -12.80 7.52 -5.50
CA ILE A 285 -11.97 7.22 -4.32
C ILE A 285 -11.33 8.49 -3.77
N GLU A 286 -10.73 9.33 -4.62
CA GLU A 286 -10.08 10.58 -4.20
C GLU A 286 -11.08 11.58 -3.62
N LEU A 287 -12.27 11.73 -4.23
CA LEU A 287 -13.35 12.54 -3.68
C LEU A 287 -13.81 12.02 -2.31
N GLY A 288 -13.94 10.71 -2.15
CA GLY A 288 -14.22 10.06 -0.87
C GLY A 288 -13.15 10.36 0.18
N MET A 289 -11.85 10.34 -0.19
CA MET A 289 -10.77 10.71 0.72
C MET A 289 -10.79 12.20 1.11
N VAL A 290 -11.15 13.09 0.19
CA VAL A 290 -11.39 14.52 0.50
C VAL A 290 -12.53 14.64 1.50
N GLN A 291 -13.65 13.96 1.26
CA GLN A 291 -14.78 13.96 2.20
C GLN A 291 -14.40 13.45 3.59
N GLN A 292 -13.59 12.39 3.68
CA GLN A 292 -13.09 11.90 4.96
C GLN A 292 -12.21 12.93 5.66
N ARG A 293 -11.30 13.61 4.93
CA ARG A 293 -10.48 14.70 5.49
C ARG A 293 -11.35 15.80 6.10
N VAL A 294 -12.42 16.20 5.40
CA VAL A 294 -13.38 17.20 5.89
C VAL A 294 -14.08 16.72 7.17
N LEU A 295 -14.50 15.46 7.22
CA LEU A 295 -15.19 14.89 8.39
C LEU A 295 -14.26 14.66 9.60
N MET A 296 -12.95 14.46 9.35
CA MET A 296 -11.94 14.29 10.39
C MET A 296 -11.31 15.62 10.85
N ALA A 297 -11.62 16.73 10.18
CA ALA A 297 -11.09 18.04 10.56
C ALA A 297 -11.49 18.38 12.00
N ALA A 298 -10.53 18.90 12.77
CA ALA A 298 -10.78 19.35 14.14
C ALA A 298 -11.63 20.63 14.15
N GLY A 299 -12.60 20.71 15.07
CA GLY A 299 -13.44 21.89 15.26
C GLY A 299 -14.82 21.78 14.60
N ALA A 300 -15.53 22.93 14.52
CA ALA A 300 -16.92 23.02 14.07
C ALA A 300 -17.03 23.19 12.52
N HIS A 301 -16.15 22.55 11.75
CA HIS A 301 -16.07 22.72 10.30
C HIS A 301 -16.34 21.44 9.51
N GLN A 302 -16.98 20.47 10.13
CA GLN A 302 -17.34 19.22 9.47
C GLN A 302 -18.60 19.44 8.62
N PHE A 303 -18.51 19.17 7.33
CA PHE A 303 -19.62 19.30 6.38
C PHE A 303 -19.56 18.18 5.34
N VAL A 304 -20.63 18.04 4.57
CA VAL A 304 -20.72 17.08 3.47
C VAL A 304 -20.85 17.84 2.16
N PHE A 305 -20.14 17.37 1.14
CA PHE A 305 -20.26 17.92 -0.21
C PHE A 305 -20.60 16.83 -1.22
N ASN A 306 -21.24 17.26 -2.32
CA ASN A 306 -21.53 16.40 -3.47
C ASN A 306 -21.14 17.13 -4.76
N CYS A 307 -20.42 16.42 -5.63
CA CYS A 307 -20.05 16.91 -6.96
C CYS A 307 -21.06 16.42 -8.01
N THR A 308 -21.58 17.33 -8.83
CA THR A 308 -22.43 16.96 -9.96
C THR A 308 -21.65 16.15 -11.00
N PRO A 309 -22.32 15.38 -11.89
CA PRO A 309 -21.64 14.66 -12.98
C PRO A 309 -20.81 15.57 -13.89
N GLN A 310 -21.26 16.80 -14.12
CA GLN A 310 -20.50 17.78 -14.93
C GLN A 310 -19.18 18.15 -14.26
N VAL A 311 -19.17 18.39 -12.94
CA VAL A 311 -17.95 18.65 -12.17
C VAL A 311 -16.99 17.46 -12.23
N LYS A 312 -17.51 16.24 -12.10
CA LYS A 312 -16.68 15.03 -12.21
C LYS A 312 -16.06 14.89 -13.60
N SER A 313 -16.83 15.16 -14.65
CA SER A 313 -16.33 15.17 -16.04
C SER A 313 -15.27 16.26 -16.26
N PHE A 314 -15.48 17.45 -15.70
CA PHE A 314 -14.49 18.54 -15.74
C PHE A 314 -13.19 18.14 -15.02
N LEU A 315 -13.28 17.62 -13.80
CA LEU A 315 -12.09 17.18 -13.04
C LEU A 315 -11.33 16.07 -13.76
N LEU A 316 -12.03 15.15 -14.44
CA LEU A 316 -11.40 14.14 -15.27
C LEU A 316 -10.70 14.76 -16.49
N ALA A 317 -11.34 15.71 -17.19
CA ALA A 317 -10.74 16.36 -18.34
C ALA A 317 -9.47 17.14 -17.96
N GLU A 318 -9.51 17.92 -16.87
CA GLU A 318 -8.36 18.66 -16.34
C GLU A 318 -7.29 17.74 -15.75
N GLY A 319 -7.68 16.60 -15.20
CA GLY A 319 -6.80 15.66 -14.51
C GLY A 319 -6.28 14.52 -15.38
N THR A 320 -6.68 14.42 -16.66
CA THR A 320 -6.21 13.33 -17.53
C THR A 320 -5.07 13.81 -18.40
N ASP A 321 -3.87 13.31 -18.11
CA ASP A 321 -2.71 13.43 -18.98
C ASP A 321 -2.21 12.03 -19.33
N PRO A 322 -2.14 11.65 -20.62
CA PRO A 322 -1.68 10.33 -21.03
C PRO A 322 -0.28 9.95 -20.51
N LYS A 323 0.58 10.96 -20.27
CA LYS A 323 1.97 10.74 -19.83
C LYS A 323 2.12 10.56 -18.31
N TYR A 324 1.20 11.15 -17.52
CA TYR A 324 1.38 11.25 -16.06
C TYR A 324 0.30 10.53 -15.25
N GLY A 325 -0.68 9.91 -15.91
CA GLY A 325 -1.71 9.08 -15.29
C GLY A 325 -2.49 9.78 -14.17
N ALA A 326 -2.81 9.07 -13.09
CA ALA A 326 -3.64 9.58 -11.99
C ALA A 326 -2.99 10.69 -11.15
N ARG A 327 -1.70 10.99 -11.32
CA ARG A 327 -1.01 12.04 -10.55
C ARG A 327 -1.57 13.44 -10.87
N HIS A 328 -1.95 13.69 -12.13
CA HIS A 328 -2.59 14.94 -12.56
C HIS A 328 -4.01 15.06 -12.01
N LEU A 329 -4.77 13.98 -11.94
CA LEU A 329 -6.13 13.98 -11.38
C LEU A 329 -6.13 14.46 -9.92
N LYS A 330 -5.20 13.96 -9.11
CA LYS A 330 -5.06 14.43 -7.72
C LYS A 330 -4.76 15.92 -7.63
N ARG A 331 -3.89 16.44 -8.50
CA ARG A 331 -3.57 17.88 -8.56
C ARG A 331 -4.78 18.70 -9.01
N ALA A 332 -5.56 18.21 -9.98
CA ALA A 332 -6.79 18.88 -10.41
C ALA A 332 -7.81 18.96 -9.27
N ILE A 333 -8.00 17.88 -8.51
CA ILE A 333 -8.88 17.87 -7.33
C ILE A 333 -8.38 18.87 -6.27
N GLU A 334 -7.09 18.87 -5.95
CA GLU A 334 -6.54 19.80 -4.96
C GLU A 334 -6.73 21.26 -5.41
N ARG A 335 -6.47 21.57 -6.68
CA ARG A 335 -6.55 22.93 -7.23
C ARG A 335 -7.99 23.43 -7.35
N HIS A 336 -8.88 22.62 -7.93
CA HIS A 336 -10.23 23.08 -8.29
C HIS A 336 -11.27 22.83 -7.20
N LEU A 337 -11.02 21.88 -6.31
CA LEU A 337 -11.97 21.49 -5.27
C LEU A 337 -11.47 21.82 -3.86
N VAL A 338 -10.34 21.25 -3.45
CA VAL A 338 -9.88 21.33 -2.05
C VAL A 338 -9.50 22.75 -1.66
N PHE A 339 -8.76 23.45 -2.50
CA PHE A 339 -8.35 24.83 -2.21
C PHE A 339 -9.55 25.80 -2.10
N PRO A 340 -10.55 25.82 -3.02
CA PRO A 340 -11.76 26.60 -2.83
C PRO A 340 -12.57 26.20 -1.58
N LEU A 341 -12.73 24.92 -1.29
CA LEU A 341 -13.40 24.46 -0.07
C LEU A 341 -12.70 24.98 1.19
N ALA A 342 -11.37 24.94 1.22
CA ALA A 342 -10.58 25.48 2.34
C ALA A 342 -10.85 26.99 2.53
N ASN A 343 -10.97 27.75 1.44
CA ASN A 343 -11.32 29.17 1.52
C ASN A 343 -12.72 29.41 2.09
N LEU A 344 -13.71 28.58 1.69
CA LEU A 344 -15.08 28.69 2.21
C LEU A 344 -15.13 28.39 3.71
N VAL A 345 -14.34 27.43 4.18
CA VAL A 345 -14.20 27.11 5.61
C VAL A 345 -13.52 28.25 6.35
N ALA A 346 -12.38 28.73 5.84
CA ALA A 346 -11.58 29.79 6.47
C ALA A 346 -12.33 31.12 6.59
N THR A 347 -13.23 31.42 5.65
CA THR A 347 -14.07 32.64 5.65
C THR A 347 -15.40 32.46 6.40
N GLY A 348 -15.64 31.29 7.02
CA GLY A 348 -16.85 31.02 7.80
C GLY A 348 -18.14 30.89 6.96
N GLN A 349 -18.01 30.75 5.64
CA GLN A 349 -19.15 30.57 4.74
C GLN A 349 -19.76 29.16 4.88
N VAL A 350 -18.94 28.18 5.28
CA VAL A 350 -19.36 26.80 5.55
C VAL A 350 -19.22 26.51 7.03
N LYS A 351 -20.25 25.94 7.63
CA LYS A 351 -20.36 25.64 9.05
C LYS A 351 -20.57 24.15 9.29
N LEU A 352 -20.54 23.76 10.56
CA LEU A 352 -20.81 22.38 11.00
C LEU A 352 -22.18 21.89 10.51
N GLY A 353 -22.17 20.75 9.86
CA GLY A 353 -23.39 20.07 9.39
C GLY A 353 -23.99 20.63 8.10
N ASP A 354 -23.31 21.56 7.42
CA ASP A 354 -23.75 22.08 6.13
C ASP A 354 -23.66 21.00 5.03
N PHE A 355 -24.56 21.08 4.05
CA PHE A 355 -24.50 20.29 2.83
C PHE A 355 -24.23 21.20 1.63
N ILE A 356 -23.13 20.95 0.91
CA ILE A 356 -22.64 21.75 -0.18
C ILE A 356 -22.76 20.97 -1.49
N ARG A 357 -23.55 21.48 -2.44
CA ARG A 357 -23.53 21.01 -3.81
C ARG A 357 -22.49 21.79 -4.60
N ILE A 358 -21.64 21.06 -5.33
CA ILE A 358 -20.63 21.61 -6.21
C ILE A 358 -21.08 21.40 -7.63
N ASP A 359 -21.20 22.49 -8.39
CA ASP A 359 -21.73 22.51 -9.74
C ASP A 359 -20.82 23.31 -10.68
N MET A 360 -21.07 23.26 -11.98
CA MET A 360 -20.36 24.06 -12.97
C MET A 360 -21.01 25.41 -13.15
N LEU A 361 -20.21 26.46 -13.19
CA LEU A 361 -20.59 27.79 -13.62
C LEU A 361 -19.88 28.10 -14.96
N GLY A 362 -20.59 27.86 -16.07
CA GLY A 362 -19.97 27.88 -17.41
C GLY A 362 -19.08 26.66 -17.64
N GLU A 363 -18.07 26.78 -18.50
CA GLU A 363 -17.25 25.63 -18.95
C GLU A 363 -16.05 25.32 -18.05
N SER A 364 -15.57 26.29 -17.26
CA SER A 364 -14.27 26.12 -16.56
C SER A 364 -14.26 26.52 -15.08
N LYS A 365 -15.41 26.97 -14.53
CA LYS A 365 -15.48 27.49 -13.16
C LYS A 365 -16.45 26.64 -12.32
N LEU A 366 -16.02 26.25 -11.12
CA LEU A 366 -16.89 25.60 -10.16
C LEU A 366 -17.68 26.63 -9.34
N THR A 367 -18.91 26.31 -9.01
CA THR A 367 -19.75 27.02 -8.05
C THR A 367 -20.08 26.13 -6.87
N PHE A 368 -20.16 26.73 -5.69
CA PHE A 368 -20.41 26.03 -4.43
C PHE A 368 -21.73 26.56 -3.87
N VAL A 369 -22.72 25.71 -3.81
CA VAL A 369 -24.07 26.06 -3.38
C VAL A 369 -24.37 25.36 -2.06
N LYS A 370 -24.70 26.14 -1.04
CA LYS A 370 -25.16 25.59 0.24
C LYS A 370 -26.64 25.20 0.08
N GLU A 371 -26.93 23.89 0.10
CA GLU A 371 -28.30 23.35 -0.04
C GLU A 371 -29.00 23.17 1.29
N ALA A 372 -28.24 22.90 2.36
CA ALA A 372 -28.79 22.75 3.69
C ALA A 372 -27.82 23.24 4.76
N GLU A 373 -28.35 23.90 5.79
CA GLU A 373 -27.59 24.32 6.97
C GLU A 373 -27.81 23.34 8.12
N GLY A 374 -26.71 22.94 8.82
CA GLY A 374 -26.81 22.10 10.01
C GLY A 374 -27.44 20.73 9.78
N ALA A 375 -27.46 20.24 8.53
CA ALA A 375 -28.04 18.95 8.20
C ALA A 375 -27.37 17.85 9.04
N MET A 376 -28.18 17.01 9.71
CA MET A 376 -27.69 15.96 10.58
C MET A 376 -26.80 14.98 9.81
N VAL A 377 -25.53 14.99 10.13
CA VAL A 377 -24.47 14.17 9.54
C VAL A 377 -24.75 12.66 9.47
N PRO A 378 -25.42 11.98 10.43
CA PRO A 378 -25.64 10.53 10.38
C PRO A 378 -26.43 10.05 9.16
N VAL A 379 -27.50 10.77 8.78
CA VAL A 379 -28.38 10.34 7.66
C VAL A 379 -27.71 10.52 6.30
N LEU A 380 -26.83 11.53 6.18
CA LEU A 380 -26.07 11.78 4.97
C LEU A 380 -24.87 10.82 4.86
N LEU A 381 -24.28 10.42 5.98
CA LEU A 381 -23.23 9.40 6.02
C LEU A 381 -23.75 8.02 5.59
N GLU A 382 -24.98 7.64 5.97
CA GLU A 382 -25.58 6.40 5.48
C GLU A 382 -25.83 6.43 3.96
N ARG A 383 -26.22 7.57 3.41
CA ARG A 383 -26.58 7.72 1.99
C ARG A 383 -25.36 7.85 1.07
N TYR A 384 -24.29 8.48 1.53
CA TYR A 384 -23.06 8.72 0.75
C TYR A 384 -21.88 7.85 1.22
N GLY A 385 -21.93 7.29 2.43
CA GLY A 385 -20.94 6.36 2.98
C GLY A 385 -20.95 4.98 2.33
N ALA A 386 -22.01 4.63 1.61
CA ALA A 386 -22.05 3.38 0.83
C ALA A 386 -21.08 3.38 -0.37
N ALA A 387 -20.65 4.55 -0.84
CA ALA A 387 -19.65 4.68 -1.91
C ALA A 387 -18.21 4.82 -1.39
N ALA A 388 -18.01 5.23 -0.13
CA ALA A 388 -16.71 5.32 0.52
C ALA A 388 -16.74 4.47 1.79
N ALA A 389 -16.21 3.24 1.73
CA ALA A 389 -16.12 2.37 2.90
C ALA A 389 -15.30 3.07 4.00
N MET A 390 -15.95 3.66 4.99
CA MET A 390 -15.29 4.19 6.17
C MET A 390 -14.58 3.08 6.94
N PRO A 391 -13.36 3.28 7.42
CA PRO A 391 -12.75 2.37 8.38
C PRO A 391 -13.67 2.25 9.61
N ALA A 392 -13.88 1.03 10.11
CA ALA A 392 -14.74 0.73 11.26
C ALA A 392 -14.42 1.57 12.52
N ALA A 393 -13.16 2.04 12.66
CA ALA A 393 -12.74 2.93 13.74
C ALA A 393 -13.39 4.32 13.74
N VAL A 394 -13.83 4.83 12.56
CA VAL A 394 -14.49 6.13 12.44
C VAL A 394 -15.98 6.00 12.76
N ALA A 395 -16.64 4.93 12.29
CA ALA A 395 -18.04 4.62 12.63
C ALA A 395 -18.23 4.46 14.15
N ALA A 396 -17.30 3.83 14.86
CA ALA A 396 -17.35 3.65 16.30
C ALA A 396 -17.16 4.97 17.11
N ARG A 397 -16.50 5.97 16.54
CA ARG A 397 -16.33 7.30 17.18
C ARG A 397 -17.56 8.19 17.02
N VAL A 398 -18.28 8.07 15.90
CA VAL A 398 -19.52 8.83 15.62
C VAL A 398 -20.70 8.24 16.38
N ALA A 399 -20.70 6.92 16.65
CA ALA A 399 -21.76 6.22 17.35
C ALA A 399 -21.73 6.35 18.89
N ARG A 400 -20.79 7.08 19.48
CA ARG A 400 -20.80 7.32 20.93
C ARG A 400 -21.84 8.41 21.25
N PRO A 401 -22.91 8.09 22.03
CA PRO A 401 -23.87 9.09 22.45
C PRO A 401 -23.15 10.14 23.28
N VAL A 402 -23.44 11.42 23.01
CA VAL A 402 -23.01 12.54 23.83
C VAL A 402 -23.55 12.31 25.25
N ILE A 403 -22.67 11.91 26.15
CA ILE A 403 -23.02 11.84 27.57
C ILE A 403 -23.30 13.26 28.02
N GLN A 404 -24.60 13.59 28.23
CA GLN A 404 -25.02 14.81 28.91
C GLN A 404 -24.26 14.89 30.24
N ARG A 405 -23.40 15.88 30.38
CA ARG A 405 -22.86 16.28 31.69
C ARG A 405 -24.07 16.71 32.54
N LYS A 406 -24.43 15.89 33.51
CA LYS A 406 -25.26 16.33 34.63
C LYS A 406 -24.53 17.47 35.30
N GLU A 407 -25.15 18.63 35.30
CA GLU A 407 -24.75 19.76 36.16
C GLU A 407 -24.85 19.31 37.60
N PHE A 408 -23.71 19.26 38.29
CA PHE A 408 -23.67 19.15 39.74
C PHE A 408 -24.06 20.53 40.28
N GLY A 409 -25.27 20.56 40.90
CA GLY A 409 -25.80 21.73 41.57
C GLY A 409 -24.84 22.21 42.67
N ALA A 410 -24.69 23.52 42.68
CA ALA A 410 -23.98 24.24 43.75
C ALA A 410 -24.68 24.03 45.09
N GLY A 411 -24.12 23.23 45.96
CA GLY A 411 -24.46 23.13 47.36
C GLY A 411 -23.95 24.33 48.12
N SER A 412 -24.89 25.08 48.70
CA SER A 412 -24.68 26.21 49.56
C SER A 412 -23.74 25.87 50.72
N LEU A 413 -22.64 26.62 50.85
CA LEU A 413 -21.88 26.73 52.09
C LEU A 413 -22.69 27.59 53.09
N ASN A 414 -23.14 26.99 54.16
CA ASN A 414 -23.66 27.69 55.32
C ASN A 414 -22.53 27.86 56.29
N GLU A 415 -22.29 29.11 56.67
CA GLU A 415 -21.44 29.52 57.82
C GLU A 415 -22.01 28.96 59.10
N ASN A 416 -21.16 28.43 59.97
CA ASN A 416 -21.20 28.74 61.41
C ASN A 416 -20.00 28.10 62.14
N LYS A 417 -19.33 29.02 62.86
CA LYS A 417 -18.34 28.90 63.93
C LYS A 417 -16.94 28.44 63.55
#